data_03ec6a5ac50eb79f7b40abb83079c5fb
#
_entry.id   03ec6a5ac50eb79f7b40abb83079c5fb
#
_cell.length_a   1.000
_cell.length_b   1.000
_cell.length_c   1.000
_cell.angle_alpha   90.00
_cell.angle_beta   90.00
_cell.angle_gamma   90.00
#
_symmetry.space_group_name_H-M   'P 1'
#
loop_
_entity.id
_entity.type
_entity.pdbx_description
1 polymer ?
#
loop_
_entity_poly.entity_id
_entity_poly.type
_entity_poly.pdbx_seq_one_letter_code
_entity_poly.pdbx_strand_id
1 'polypeptide(L)'
;MTRIHNESVWTTVVTIQIEDEISDVHWQSLVNESIKFLHDVDTVFSPFRSDSYLNRVSRQDEVRVIEVNPSEHFKHYIPLVNEGFTIEAAKAFEIVESLCVAAQWKTNGAFNAWRNEIYDPIGLVKGWAADYVVEILRSYDIKQAFVNAGGDIASITDNEPWRIAIENPGDSETAIGFLDLTSGALCTSGNYQKGNHIVTRNNQNDFSSATVSGPSAALADAYATAIIADGLASFDWIDSLGNDWGVIAVSEDDSSIYTHNWNFDQNQFTQ
;
A
#
# COMPACT_ATOMS: atom_id res chain seq x y z
N MET A 1 -21.95 -8.04 -13.70
CA MET A 1 -21.53 -9.40 -13.24
C MET A 1 -20.11 -9.27 -12.70
N THR A 2 -19.89 -9.55 -11.41
CA THR A 2 -18.56 -9.43 -10.78
C THR A 2 -17.54 -10.29 -11.51
N ARG A 3 -16.39 -9.71 -11.83
CA ARG A 3 -15.23 -10.40 -12.41
C ARG A 3 -14.07 -10.31 -11.43
N ILE A 4 -13.39 -11.44 -11.20
CA ILE A 4 -12.28 -11.56 -10.27
C ILE A 4 -11.12 -12.24 -10.97
N HIS A 5 -9.92 -11.70 -10.80
CA HIS A 5 -8.65 -12.33 -11.15
C HIS A 5 -7.73 -12.35 -9.94
N ASN A 6 -7.02 -13.46 -9.76
CA ASN A 6 -6.01 -13.64 -8.73
C ASN A 6 -4.68 -13.95 -9.38
N GLU A 7 -3.66 -13.15 -9.10
CA GLU A 7 -2.30 -13.31 -9.59
C GLU A 7 -1.33 -13.54 -8.42
N SER A 8 -0.51 -14.58 -8.52
CA SER A 8 0.52 -14.87 -7.52
C SER A 8 1.81 -14.12 -7.86
N VAL A 9 2.15 -13.12 -7.06
CA VAL A 9 3.35 -12.30 -7.22
C VAL A 9 3.87 -11.84 -5.84
N TRP A 10 5.16 -11.59 -5.67
CA TRP A 10 5.80 -11.13 -4.42
C TRP A 10 5.53 -12.03 -3.20
N THR A 11 5.44 -13.32 -3.38
CA THR A 11 5.07 -14.29 -2.33
C THR A 11 3.67 -14.08 -1.71
N THR A 12 2.81 -13.31 -2.38
CA THR A 12 1.41 -13.06 -1.99
C THR A 12 0.48 -13.24 -3.18
N VAL A 13 -0.81 -13.04 -2.97
CA VAL A 13 -1.83 -13.02 -4.02
C VAL A 13 -2.31 -11.58 -4.20
N VAL A 14 -2.29 -11.10 -5.44
CA VAL A 14 -2.95 -9.86 -5.84
C VAL A 14 -4.30 -10.19 -6.45
N THR A 15 -5.38 -9.65 -5.87
CA THR A 15 -6.74 -9.82 -6.36
C THR A 15 -7.19 -8.53 -7.06
N ILE A 16 -7.70 -8.66 -8.28
CA ILE A 16 -8.35 -7.60 -9.05
C ILE A 16 -9.82 -7.96 -9.16
N GLN A 17 -10.71 -7.13 -8.61
CA GLN A 17 -12.16 -7.32 -8.72
C GLN A 17 -12.81 -6.12 -9.40
N ILE A 18 -13.72 -6.40 -10.36
CA ILE A 18 -14.45 -5.40 -11.12
C ILE A 18 -15.94 -5.76 -11.11
N GLU A 19 -16.78 -4.76 -10.90
CA GLU A 19 -18.25 -4.91 -10.92
C GLU A 19 -18.88 -4.34 -12.18
N ASP A 20 -18.14 -3.56 -12.97
CA ASP A 20 -18.61 -3.01 -14.24
C ASP A 20 -18.95 -4.13 -15.23
N GLU A 21 -19.95 -3.88 -16.08
CA GLU A 21 -20.24 -4.73 -17.23
C GLU A 21 -19.25 -4.43 -18.35
N ILE A 22 -18.32 -5.35 -18.58
CA ILE A 22 -17.31 -5.25 -19.62
C ILE A 22 -17.28 -6.49 -20.50
N SER A 23 -16.88 -6.35 -21.77
CA SER A 23 -16.71 -7.48 -22.68
C SER A 23 -15.54 -8.38 -22.27
N ASP A 24 -15.58 -9.65 -22.71
CA ASP A 24 -14.49 -10.59 -22.43
C ASP A 24 -13.16 -10.10 -23.02
N VAL A 25 -13.19 -9.43 -24.15
CA VAL A 25 -11.99 -8.88 -24.80
C VAL A 25 -11.39 -7.76 -23.95
N HIS A 26 -12.20 -6.84 -23.44
CA HIS A 26 -11.73 -5.78 -22.55
C HIS A 26 -11.21 -6.35 -21.22
N TRP A 27 -11.94 -7.30 -20.61
CA TRP A 27 -11.50 -8.00 -19.42
C TRP A 27 -10.10 -8.62 -19.59
N GLN A 28 -9.93 -9.40 -20.69
CA GLN A 28 -8.66 -10.07 -20.94
C GLN A 28 -7.52 -9.07 -21.18
N SER A 29 -7.78 -7.97 -21.87
CA SER A 29 -6.78 -6.93 -22.13
C SER A 29 -6.31 -6.28 -20.84
N LEU A 30 -7.23 -5.77 -20.01
CA LEU A 30 -6.90 -5.08 -18.77
C LEU A 30 -6.21 -6.03 -17.75
N VAL A 31 -6.64 -7.30 -17.66
CA VAL A 31 -6.02 -8.29 -16.77
C VAL A 31 -4.58 -8.58 -17.23
N ASN A 32 -4.38 -8.84 -18.52
CA ASN A 32 -3.04 -9.10 -19.05
C ASN A 32 -2.08 -7.92 -18.81
N GLU A 33 -2.58 -6.72 -18.96
CA GLU A 33 -1.82 -5.50 -18.73
C GLU A 33 -1.45 -5.32 -17.26
N SER A 34 -2.44 -5.50 -16.37
CA SER A 34 -2.23 -5.45 -14.92
C SER A 34 -1.24 -6.51 -14.45
N ILE A 35 -1.37 -7.76 -14.93
CA ILE A 35 -0.44 -8.85 -14.61
C ILE A 35 0.97 -8.51 -15.07
N LYS A 36 1.11 -8.05 -16.33
CA LYS A 36 2.42 -7.65 -16.86
C LYS A 36 3.06 -6.59 -15.98
N PHE A 37 2.30 -5.56 -15.61
CA PHE A 37 2.78 -4.51 -14.72
C PHE A 37 3.25 -5.06 -13.37
N LEU A 38 2.46 -5.94 -12.71
CA LEU A 38 2.82 -6.53 -11.43
C LEU A 38 4.14 -7.33 -11.49
N HIS A 39 4.35 -8.08 -12.57
CA HIS A 39 5.62 -8.80 -12.79
C HIS A 39 6.78 -7.86 -13.14
N ASP A 40 6.53 -6.76 -13.86
CA ASP A 40 7.54 -5.74 -14.10
C ASP A 40 7.98 -5.08 -12.77
N VAL A 41 7.03 -4.81 -11.85
CA VAL A 41 7.35 -4.32 -10.48
C VAL A 41 8.24 -5.30 -9.73
N ASP A 42 8.01 -6.62 -9.81
CA ASP A 42 8.89 -7.63 -9.22
C ASP A 42 10.29 -7.56 -9.81
N THR A 43 10.39 -7.38 -11.12
CA THR A 43 11.70 -7.24 -11.81
C THR A 43 12.47 -6.00 -11.34
N VAL A 44 11.76 -4.94 -10.98
CA VAL A 44 12.39 -3.70 -10.51
C VAL A 44 12.72 -3.76 -9.02
N PHE A 45 11.78 -4.19 -8.16
CA PHE A 45 11.85 -3.97 -6.71
C PHE A 45 12.06 -5.22 -5.87
N SER A 46 12.12 -6.42 -6.45
CA SER A 46 12.29 -7.63 -5.65
C SER A 46 13.65 -7.68 -4.95
N PRO A 47 13.71 -7.76 -3.61
CA PRO A 47 14.97 -7.93 -2.89
C PRO A 47 15.53 -9.36 -3.03
N PHE A 48 14.68 -10.32 -3.46
CA PHE A 48 15.05 -11.72 -3.60
C PHE A 48 15.66 -12.06 -4.95
N ARG A 49 15.43 -11.24 -5.96
CA ARG A 49 15.99 -11.40 -7.31
C ARG A 49 17.33 -10.70 -7.41
N SER A 50 18.40 -11.47 -7.61
CA SER A 50 19.75 -10.90 -7.78
C SER A 50 19.90 -9.98 -9.01
N ASP A 51 19.02 -10.14 -10.02
CA ASP A 51 18.98 -9.36 -11.25
C ASP A 51 17.97 -8.19 -11.21
N SER A 52 17.26 -7.97 -10.08
CA SER A 52 16.37 -6.83 -9.95
C SER A 52 17.12 -5.50 -10.06
N TYR A 53 16.41 -4.46 -10.53
CA TYR A 53 17.00 -3.12 -10.61
C TYR A 53 17.43 -2.62 -9.22
N LEU A 54 16.61 -2.86 -8.19
CA LEU A 54 16.91 -2.56 -6.78
C LEU A 54 18.28 -3.13 -6.37
N ASN A 55 18.52 -4.43 -6.62
CA ASN A 55 19.75 -5.08 -6.24
C ASN A 55 20.96 -4.66 -7.09
N ARG A 56 20.77 -4.30 -8.37
CA ARG A 56 21.83 -3.74 -9.21
C ARG A 56 22.25 -2.35 -8.73
N VAL A 57 21.29 -1.48 -8.39
CA VAL A 57 21.57 -0.16 -7.81
C VAL A 57 22.29 -0.29 -6.47
N SER A 58 21.85 -1.22 -5.59
CA SER A 58 22.47 -1.44 -4.28
C SER A 58 23.92 -1.93 -4.38
N ARG A 59 24.29 -2.67 -5.45
CA ARG A 59 25.66 -3.10 -5.72
C ARG A 59 26.48 -2.05 -6.45
N GLN A 60 25.92 -0.88 -6.73
CA GLN A 60 26.55 0.16 -7.56
C GLN A 60 26.84 -0.26 -9.02
N ASP A 61 26.16 -1.30 -9.50
CA ASP A 61 26.21 -1.72 -10.90
C ASP A 61 25.54 -0.69 -11.82
N GLU A 62 24.74 0.21 -11.24
CA GLU A 62 24.10 1.35 -11.92
C GLU A 62 24.35 2.65 -11.16
N VAL A 63 24.64 3.72 -11.89
CA VAL A 63 24.86 5.05 -11.30
C VAL A 63 23.54 5.78 -11.20
N ARG A 64 23.27 6.32 -10.01
CA ARG A 64 22.06 7.07 -9.69
C ARG A 64 22.39 8.54 -9.41
N VAL A 65 21.65 9.45 -10.03
CA VAL A 65 21.64 10.87 -9.67
C VAL A 65 20.21 11.21 -9.30
N ILE A 66 19.97 11.57 -8.03
CA ILE A 66 18.65 11.98 -7.57
C ILE A 66 18.73 13.40 -7.04
N GLU A 67 17.96 14.28 -7.66
CA GLU A 67 17.53 15.55 -7.07
C GLU A 67 16.05 15.39 -6.70
N VAL A 68 15.76 15.10 -5.43
CA VAL A 68 14.39 14.94 -4.93
C VAL A 68 13.91 16.25 -4.34
N ASN A 69 12.87 16.82 -4.93
CA ASN A 69 12.09 17.89 -4.31
C ASN A 69 10.75 17.33 -3.81
N PRO A 70 10.61 17.00 -2.52
CA PRO A 70 9.41 16.33 -1.98
C PRO A 70 8.12 17.10 -2.21
N SER A 71 8.18 18.44 -2.32
CA SER A 71 6.98 19.29 -2.45
C SER A 71 6.35 19.27 -3.83
N GLU A 72 7.06 18.84 -4.87
CA GLU A 72 6.55 18.78 -6.24
C GLU A 72 5.94 17.42 -6.59
N HIS A 73 6.40 16.34 -5.96
CA HIS A 73 5.96 14.99 -6.30
C HIS A 73 4.52 14.66 -5.85
N PHE A 74 4.02 15.31 -4.79
CA PHE A 74 2.60 15.16 -4.40
C PHE A 74 1.60 15.74 -5.40
N LYS A 75 2.03 16.61 -6.31
CA LYS A 75 1.15 17.25 -7.30
C LYS A 75 1.04 16.49 -8.62
N HIS A 76 1.93 15.55 -8.88
CA HIS A 76 2.03 14.85 -10.16
C HIS A 76 2.24 13.35 -9.97
N TYR A 77 1.27 12.70 -9.33
CA TYR A 77 1.10 11.26 -9.48
C TYR A 77 0.63 11.00 -10.92
N ILE A 78 1.54 11.15 -11.87
CA ILE A 78 1.27 10.84 -13.27
C ILE A 78 1.61 9.37 -13.45
N PRO A 79 0.62 8.52 -13.78
CA PRO A 79 0.90 7.16 -14.19
C PRO A 79 1.93 7.17 -15.32
N LEU A 80 2.90 6.26 -15.24
CA LEU A 80 3.89 6.03 -16.30
C LEU A 80 3.22 5.32 -17.50
N VAL A 81 2.16 5.91 -18.02
CA VAL A 81 1.46 5.42 -19.19
C VAL A 81 2.18 5.93 -20.42
N ASN A 82 3.24 5.23 -20.83
CA ASN A 82 3.72 5.30 -22.18
C ASN A 82 3.15 4.13 -22.98
N GLU A 83 2.89 4.35 -24.26
CA GLU A 83 2.36 3.37 -25.19
C GLU A 83 3.11 2.04 -25.04
N GLY A 84 2.44 1.03 -24.42
CA GLY A 84 2.97 -0.32 -24.26
C GLY A 84 3.49 -0.68 -22.88
N PHE A 85 2.99 -0.09 -21.78
CA PHE A 85 3.16 -0.51 -20.36
C PHE A 85 4.42 -1.34 -20.04
N THR A 86 5.56 -0.85 -20.46
CA THR A 86 6.83 -1.32 -19.94
C THR A 86 7.27 -0.29 -18.94
N ILE A 87 7.37 -0.68 -17.65
CA ILE A 87 7.94 0.22 -16.66
C ILE A 87 9.38 0.50 -17.08
N GLU A 88 9.69 1.76 -17.32
CA GLU A 88 11.08 2.18 -17.34
C GLU A 88 11.59 2.07 -15.90
N ALA A 89 12.45 1.06 -15.63
CA ALA A 89 12.86 0.69 -14.28
C ALA A 89 13.45 1.86 -13.49
N ALA A 90 14.29 2.68 -14.12
CA ALA A 90 14.88 3.86 -13.49
C ALA A 90 13.80 4.86 -13.04
N LYS A 91 12.80 5.10 -13.87
CA LYS A 91 11.73 6.06 -13.57
C LYS A 91 10.77 5.54 -12.50
N ALA A 92 10.42 4.26 -12.52
CA ALA A 92 9.64 3.63 -11.46
C ALA A 92 10.37 3.71 -10.11
N PHE A 93 11.68 3.45 -10.13
CA PHE A 93 12.54 3.53 -8.96
C PHE A 93 12.58 4.95 -8.38
N GLU A 94 12.75 5.97 -9.23
CA GLU A 94 12.76 7.39 -8.88
C GLU A 94 11.43 7.83 -8.23
N ILE A 95 10.29 7.38 -8.75
CA ILE A 95 8.97 7.64 -8.18
C ILE A 95 8.83 7.03 -6.80
N VAL A 96 9.11 5.74 -6.66
CA VAL A 96 9.00 5.02 -5.39
C VAL A 96 9.94 5.62 -4.35
N GLU A 97 11.17 5.97 -4.73
CA GLU A 97 12.11 6.62 -3.81
C GLU A 97 11.60 7.99 -3.36
N SER A 98 11.05 8.79 -4.27
CA SER A 98 10.44 10.09 -3.93
C SER A 98 9.30 9.93 -2.92
N LEU A 99 8.44 8.92 -3.10
CA LEU A 99 7.38 8.60 -2.15
C LEU A 99 7.94 8.14 -0.80
N CYS A 100 9.01 7.34 -0.81
CA CYS A 100 9.71 6.94 0.44
C CYS A 100 10.26 8.14 1.20
N VAL A 101 10.89 9.10 0.51
CA VAL A 101 11.40 10.36 1.12
C VAL A 101 10.24 11.15 1.72
N ALA A 102 9.13 11.27 0.98
CA ALA A 102 7.95 11.99 1.45
C ALA A 102 7.33 11.33 2.70
N ALA A 103 7.20 10.00 2.70
CA ALA A 103 6.71 9.24 3.85
C ALA A 103 7.66 9.37 5.05
N GLN A 104 8.97 9.28 4.83
CA GLN A 104 9.98 9.47 5.87
C GLN A 104 9.85 10.84 6.53
N TRP A 105 9.71 11.89 5.73
CA TRP A 105 9.57 13.27 6.23
C TRP A 105 8.27 13.45 7.00
N LYS A 106 7.16 12.93 6.48
CA LYS A 106 5.82 13.05 7.08
C LYS A 106 5.69 12.32 8.41
N THR A 107 6.40 11.21 8.58
CA THR A 107 6.38 10.37 9.77
C THR A 107 7.52 10.66 10.75
N ASN A 108 8.19 11.82 10.64
CA ASN A 108 9.35 12.17 11.45
C ASN A 108 10.45 11.10 11.45
N GLY A 109 10.60 10.39 10.30
CA GLY A 109 11.57 9.31 10.09
C GLY A 109 11.16 7.96 10.68
N ALA A 110 9.90 7.77 11.11
CA ALA A 110 9.40 6.47 11.56
C ALA A 110 9.33 5.49 10.38
N PHE A 111 8.79 5.92 9.24
CA PHE A 111 9.04 5.23 7.97
C PHE A 111 10.47 5.54 7.51
N ASN A 112 11.25 4.51 7.23
CA ASN A 112 12.60 4.69 6.70
C ASN A 112 12.95 3.52 5.77
N ALA A 113 12.98 3.80 4.47
CA ALA A 113 13.40 2.84 3.46
C ALA A 113 14.93 2.66 3.38
N TRP A 114 15.73 3.48 4.08
CA TRP A 114 17.19 3.36 4.11
C TRP A 114 17.66 2.90 5.48
N ARG A 115 18.03 1.63 5.58
CA ARG A 115 18.56 1.06 6.82
C ARG A 115 19.94 0.49 6.59
N ASN A 116 20.91 0.88 7.42
CA ASN A 116 22.28 0.40 7.33
C ASN A 116 22.85 0.51 5.90
N GLU A 117 22.56 1.62 5.20
CA GLU A 117 22.96 1.88 3.81
C GLU A 117 22.26 0.98 2.77
N ILE A 118 21.30 0.17 3.18
CA ILE A 118 20.49 -0.67 2.28
C ILE A 118 19.15 0.04 2.02
N TYR A 119 18.80 0.19 0.76
CA TYR A 119 17.51 0.69 0.34
C TYR A 119 16.49 -0.45 0.23
N ASP A 120 15.45 -0.40 1.03
CA ASP A 120 14.35 -1.36 1.07
C ASP A 120 13.00 -0.64 1.09
N PRO A 121 12.34 -0.47 -0.07
CA PRO A 121 11.07 0.23 -0.18
C PRO A 121 9.84 -0.68 0.00
N ILE A 122 9.99 -1.94 0.45
CA ILE A 122 8.92 -2.96 0.45
C ILE A 122 7.67 -2.48 1.21
N GLY A 123 7.81 -1.73 2.31
CA GLY A 123 6.69 -1.15 3.07
C GLY A 123 5.94 -0.02 2.36
N LEU A 124 6.11 0.13 1.05
CA LEU A 124 5.41 1.12 0.21
C LEU A 124 5.11 0.57 -1.19
N VAL A 125 5.95 -0.32 -1.71
CA VAL A 125 5.88 -0.77 -3.13
C VAL A 125 4.59 -1.53 -3.43
N LYS A 126 4.06 -2.31 -2.48
CA LYS A 126 2.83 -3.07 -2.71
C LYS A 126 1.62 -2.15 -2.86
N GLY A 127 1.50 -1.16 -1.97
CA GLY A 127 0.48 -0.13 -2.07
C GLY A 127 0.61 0.70 -3.34
N TRP A 128 1.86 1.09 -3.71
CA TRP A 128 2.11 1.79 -4.98
C TRP A 128 1.68 0.97 -6.19
N ALA A 129 1.94 -0.32 -6.19
CA ALA A 129 1.52 -1.20 -7.28
C ALA A 129 0.00 -1.35 -7.34
N ALA A 130 -0.69 -1.42 -6.20
CA ALA A 130 -2.15 -1.43 -6.16
C ALA A 130 -2.75 -0.13 -6.73
N ASP A 131 -2.22 1.04 -6.31
CA ASP A 131 -2.61 2.35 -6.86
C ASP A 131 -2.43 2.39 -8.38
N TYR A 132 -1.31 1.86 -8.88
CA TYR A 132 -1.02 1.88 -10.32
C TYR A 132 -1.95 0.97 -11.12
N VAL A 133 -2.27 -0.23 -10.60
CA VAL A 133 -3.26 -1.13 -11.24
C VAL A 133 -4.64 -0.44 -11.28
N VAL A 134 -5.03 0.28 -10.22
CA VAL A 134 -6.25 1.08 -10.23
C VAL A 134 -6.23 2.12 -11.35
N GLU A 135 -5.11 2.78 -11.63
CA GLU A 135 -4.99 3.72 -12.75
C GLU A 135 -5.06 3.01 -14.12
N ILE A 136 -4.53 1.79 -14.24
CA ILE A 136 -4.77 0.95 -15.43
C ILE A 136 -6.28 0.74 -15.61
N LEU A 137 -6.98 0.31 -14.56
CA LEU A 137 -8.43 0.08 -14.62
C LEU A 137 -9.19 1.35 -15.03
N ARG A 138 -8.82 2.52 -14.49
CA ARG A 138 -9.40 3.82 -14.89
C ARG A 138 -9.21 4.12 -16.37
N SER A 139 -8.06 3.75 -16.95
CA SER A 139 -7.79 3.96 -18.38
C SER A 139 -8.68 3.12 -19.29
N TYR A 140 -9.33 2.09 -18.75
CA TYR A 140 -10.36 1.27 -19.40
C TYR A 140 -11.79 1.69 -19.05
N ASP A 141 -11.98 2.92 -18.52
CA ASP A 141 -13.27 3.47 -18.09
C ASP A 141 -13.97 2.64 -16.98
N ILE A 142 -13.21 1.84 -16.22
CA ILE A 142 -13.73 1.10 -15.06
C ILE A 142 -14.07 2.09 -13.93
N LYS A 143 -15.23 1.91 -13.32
CA LYS A 143 -15.79 2.80 -12.30
C LYS A 143 -16.03 2.14 -10.96
N GLN A 144 -16.08 0.81 -10.92
CA GLN A 144 -16.33 0.05 -9.70
C GLN A 144 -15.37 -1.13 -9.64
N ALA A 145 -14.25 -0.94 -8.95
CA ALA A 145 -13.20 -1.95 -8.81
C ALA A 145 -12.40 -1.79 -7.52
N PHE A 146 -11.78 -2.87 -7.08
CA PHE A 146 -10.68 -2.79 -6.13
C PHE A 146 -9.54 -3.73 -6.50
N VAL A 147 -8.35 -3.41 -6.02
CA VAL A 147 -7.13 -4.19 -6.11
C VAL A 147 -6.64 -4.44 -4.69
N ASN A 148 -6.46 -5.72 -4.33
CA ASN A 148 -5.92 -6.11 -3.03
C ASN A 148 -4.57 -6.81 -3.23
N ALA A 149 -3.50 -6.19 -2.80
CA ALA A 149 -2.12 -6.68 -2.89
C ALA A 149 -1.63 -7.23 -1.54
N GLY A 150 -2.26 -8.33 -1.09
CA GLY A 150 -1.88 -8.99 0.17
C GLY A 150 -2.22 -8.17 1.42
N GLY A 151 -3.40 -7.53 1.42
CA GLY A 151 -3.90 -6.67 2.50
C GLY A 151 -3.79 -5.18 2.21
N ASP A 152 -3.02 -4.77 1.19
CA ASP A 152 -2.95 -3.38 0.74
C ASP A 152 -3.97 -3.19 -0.39
N ILE A 153 -5.00 -2.40 -0.11
CA ILE A 153 -6.16 -2.22 -0.99
C ILE A 153 -6.14 -0.82 -1.59
N ALA A 154 -6.32 -0.75 -2.91
CA ALA A 154 -6.67 0.46 -3.65
C ALA A 154 -8.02 0.26 -4.34
N SER A 155 -8.86 1.28 -4.42
CA SER A 155 -10.22 1.15 -4.95
C SER A 155 -10.68 2.33 -5.80
N ILE A 156 -11.63 2.01 -6.67
CA ILE A 156 -12.45 2.97 -7.41
C ILE A 156 -13.90 2.68 -7.08
N THR A 157 -14.70 3.70 -6.79
CA THR A 157 -16.15 3.59 -6.79
C THR A 157 -16.81 4.91 -7.16
N ASP A 158 -17.73 4.84 -8.11
CA ASP A 158 -18.63 5.94 -8.48
C ASP A 158 -20.06 5.70 -7.90
N ASN A 159 -20.31 4.54 -7.31
CA ASN A 159 -21.63 4.11 -6.83
C ASN A 159 -21.61 3.77 -5.35
N GLU A 160 -21.62 2.47 -5.04
CA GLU A 160 -21.67 1.98 -3.67
C GLU A 160 -20.25 1.78 -3.11
N PRO A 161 -19.99 2.21 -1.88
CA PRO A 161 -18.68 1.99 -1.25
C PRO A 161 -18.38 0.48 -1.09
N TRP A 162 -17.11 0.15 -1.10
CA TRP A 162 -16.64 -1.20 -0.78
C TRP A 162 -16.66 -1.41 0.72
N ARG A 163 -17.44 -2.40 1.20
CA ARG A 163 -17.43 -2.75 2.60
C ARG A 163 -16.27 -3.70 2.90
N ILE A 164 -15.24 -3.18 3.54
CA ILE A 164 -14.00 -3.89 3.86
C ILE A 164 -13.99 -4.25 5.34
N ALA A 165 -13.77 -5.53 5.65
CA ALA A 165 -13.54 -6.00 7.01
C ALA A 165 -12.09 -5.73 7.41
N ILE A 166 -11.89 -5.24 8.64
CA ILE A 166 -10.57 -5.09 9.25
C ILE A 166 -10.33 -6.30 10.14
N GLU A 167 -9.35 -7.12 9.77
CA GLU A 167 -9.02 -8.36 10.47
C GLU A 167 -8.63 -8.09 11.93
N ASN A 168 -9.10 -8.94 12.83
CA ASN A 168 -8.65 -8.94 14.21
C ASN A 168 -7.28 -9.60 14.31
N PRO A 169 -6.21 -8.89 14.75
CA PRO A 169 -4.87 -9.47 14.83
C PRO A 169 -4.77 -10.66 15.77
N GLY A 170 -5.62 -10.72 16.81
CA GLY A 170 -5.68 -11.84 17.75
C GLY A 170 -6.47 -13.05 17.26
N ASP A 171 -7.33 -12.87 16.23
CA ASP A 171 -8.19 -13.93 15.69
C ASP A 171 -8.58 -13.62 14.24
N SER A 172 -7.87 -14.22 13.29
CA SER A 172 -8.06 -13.99 11.85
C SER A 172 -9.43 -14.41 11.29
N GLU A 173 -10.23 -15.14 12.06
CA GLU A 173 -11.59 -15.51 11.66
C GLU A 173 -12.63 -14.41 12.02
N THR A 174 -12.22 -13.39 12.78
CA THR A 174 -13.07 -12.28 13.20
C THR A 174 -12.57 -10.94 12.68
N ALA A 175 -13.46 -9.95 12.64
CA ALA A 175 -13.14 -8.58 12.27
C ALA A 175 -13.24 -7.67 13.48
N ILE A 176 -12.32 -6.72 13.64
CA ILE A 176 -12.43 -5.64 14.63
C ILE A 176 -13.38 -4.54 14.18
N GLY A 177 -13.79 -4.54 12.91
CA GLY A 177 -14.75 -3.59 12.34
C GLY A 177 -14.78 -3.62 10.84
N PHE A 178 -15.58 -2.70 10.29
CA PHE A 178 -15.76 -2.55 8.85
C PHE A 178 -15.54 -1.10 8.45
N LEU A 179 -14.96 -0.89 7.27
CA LEU A 179 -14.90 0.40 6.61
C LEU A 179 -15.70 0.34 5.32
N ASP A 180 -16.54 1.33 5.11
CA ASP A 180 -17.17 1.57 3.82
C ASP A 180 -16.21 2.47 3.00
N LEU A 181 -15.32 1.83 2.24
CA LEU A 181 -14.27 2.48 1.46
C LEU A 181 -14.86 3.01 0.16
N THR A 182 -14.82 4.32 0.01
CA THR A 182 -15.04 5.01 -1.27
C THR A 182 -13.77 4.93 -2.13
N SER A 183 -13.64 5.72 -3.19
CA SER A 183 -12.37 5.76 -3.95
C SER A 183 -11.22 6.18 -3.05
N GLY A 184 -10.15 5.39 -3.04
CA GLY A 184 -8.98 5.57 -2.19
C GLY A 184 -8.36 4.24 -1.80
N ALA A 185 -7.78 4.20 -0.61
CA ALA A 185 -6.97 3.07 -0.17
C ALA A 185 -7.20 2.70 1.30
N LEU A 186 -6.90 1.43 1.61
CA LEU A 186 -6.79 0.90 2.96
C LEU A 186 -5.63 -0.10 2.99
N CYS A 187 -4.65 0.12 3.88
CA CYS A 187 -3.50 -0.75 4.05
C CYS A 187 -3.31 -1.12 5.51
N THR A 188 -2.88 -2.36 5.76
CA THR A 188 -2.66 -2.86 7.12
C THR A 188 -1.25 -3.43 7.26
N SER A 189 -0.52 -2.94 8.25
CA SER A 189 0.75 -3.50 8.71
C SER A 189 0.60 -4.11 10.09
N GLY A 190 1.32 -5.21 10.34
CA GLY A 190 1.32 -5.89 11.62
C GLY A 190 2.43 -6.91 11.76
N ASN A 191 2.77 -7.26 12.99
CA ASN A 191 3.80 -8.25 13.31
C ASN A 191 3.24 -9.67 13.45
N TYR A 192 1.91 -9.83 13.52
CA TYR A 192 1.24 -11.09 13.83
C TYR A 192 1.31 -12.13 12.68
N GLN A 193 1.34 -11.69 11.40
CA GLN A 193 1.35 -12.61 10.25
C GLN A 193 2.75 -13.03 9.80
N LYS A 194 3.75 -12.18 9.91
CA LYS A 194 5.09 -12.39 9.33
C LYS A 194 6.22 -12.34 10.36
N GLY A 195 5.89 -12.31 11.67
CA GLY A 195 6.86 -12.10 12.74
C GLY A 195 7.42 -10.67 12.75
N ASN A 196 8.36 -10.40 13.66
CA ASN A 196 8.95 -9.07 13.88
C ASN A 196 9.86 -8.64 12.71
N HIS A 197 9.29 -8.40 11.52
CA HIS A 197 10.03 -7.89 10.35
C HIS A 197 10.13 -6.37 10.34
N ILE A 198 9.24 -5.67 11.07
CA ILE A 198 9.30 -4.22 11.25
C ILE A 198 10.17 -3.94 12.46
N VAL A 199 11.25 -3.17 12.27
CA VAL A 199 12.14 -2.78 13.36
C VAL A 199 11.55 -1.58 14.08
N THR A 200 11.18 -1.77 15.34
CA THR A 200 10.67 -0.70 16.20
C THR A 200 11.79 0.23 16.67
N ARG A 201 11.51 1.53 16.74
CA ARG A 201 12.52 2.55 17.12
C ARG A 201 13.01 2.39 18.56
N ASN A 202 12.14 1.93 19.45
CA ASN A 202 12.42 1.83 20.89
C ASN A 202 12.54 0.39 21.40
N ASN A 203 12.64 -0.61 20.50
CA ASN A 203 12.58 -2.05 20.83
C ASN A 203 11.33 -2.45 21.62
N GLN A 204 10.24 -1.68 21.51
CA GLN A 204 8.94 -1.96 22.12
C GLN A 204 7.92 -2.15 21.01
N ASN A 205 7.10 -3.18 21.12
CA ASN A 205 5.97 -3.40 20.26
C ASN A 205 4.74 -2.86 21.00
N ASP A 206 4.31 -1.63 20.70
CA ASP A 206 3.12 -1.06 21.28
C ASP A 206 1.83 -1.54 20.57
N PHE A 207 1.95 -1.90 19.27
CA PHE A 207 0.83 -2.30 18.43
C PHE A 207 1.05 -3.66 17.74
N SER A 208 0.02 -4.50 17.75
CA SER A 208 -0.05 -5.76 16.99
C SER A 208 -0.39 -5.50 15.52
N SER A 209 -1.26 -4.51 15.25
CA SER A 209 -1.61 -4.07 13.89
C SER A 209 -1.90 -2.58 13.81
N ALA A 210 -1.68 -2.02 12.61
CA ALA A 210 -2.08 -0.67 12.25
C ALA A 210 -2.70 -0.68 10.85
N THR A 211 -3.92 -0.13 10.74
CA THR A 211 -4.63 0.04 9.48
C THR A 211 -4.77 1.53 9.18
N VAL A 212 -4.41 1.93 7.98
CA VAL A 212 -4.49 3.30 7.49
C VAL A 212 -5.36 3.36 6.26
N SER A 213 -6.33 4.27 6.23
CA SER A 213 -7.11 4.61 5.03
C SER A 213 -6.77 6.02 4.54
N GLY A 214 -6.84 6.24 3.24
CA GLY A 214 -6.55 7.55 2.65
C GLY A 214 -6.54 7.54 1.13
N PRO A 215 -6.08 8.62 0.49
CA PRO A 215 -6.17 8.79 -0.95
C PRO A 215 -5.14 7.96 -1.76
N SER A 216 -4.14 7.35 -1.13
CA SER A 216 -3.06 6.60 -1.79
C SER A 216 -2.69 5.36 -1.00
N ALA A 217 -2.69 4.19 -1.64
CA ALA A 217 -2.27 2.94 -1.03
C ALA A 217 -0.76 2.90 -0.76
N ALA A 218 0.06 3.52 -1.63
CA ALA A 218 1.49 3.65 -1.39
C ALA A 218 1.79 4.34 -0.05
N LEU A 219 1.14 5.46 0.22
CA LEU A 219 1.35 6.21 1.46
C LEU A 219 0.64 5.56 2.65
N ALA A 220 -0.53 4.93 2.45
CA ALA A 220 -1.21 4.19 3.50
C ALA A 220 -0.37 3.01 4.02
N ASP A 221 0.26 2.22 3.12
CA ASP A 221 1.20 1.13 3.45
C ASP A 221 2.40 1.67 4.25
N ALA A 222 3.02 2.76 3.76
CA ALA A 222 4.14 3.41 4.45
C ALA A 222 3.76 3.93 5.85
N TYR A 223 2.58 4.56 5.99
CA TYR A 223 2.14 5.09 7.28
C TYR A 223 1.74 3.97 8.26
N ALA A 224 1.08 2.91 7.79
CA ALA A 224 0.79 1.74 8.60
C ALA A 224 2.08 1.10 9.13
N THR A 225 3.09 0.93 8.27
CA THR A 225 4.43 0.46 8.65
C THR A 225 5.09 1.40 9.67
N ALA A 226 4.98 2.72 9.48
CA ALA A 226 5.55 3.72 10.39
C ALA A 226 4.89 3.69 11.77
N ILE A 227 3.57 3.48 11.85
CA ILE A 227 2.83 3.38 13.13
C ILE A 227 3.34 2.18 13.93
N ILE A 228 3.51 1.02 13.29
CA ILE A 228 4.09 -0.16 13.96
C ILE A 228 5.52 0.11 14.41
N ALA A 229 6.33 0.81 13.60
CA ALA A 229 7.72 1.09 13.92
C ALA A 229 7.89 2.09 15.08
N ASP A 230 7.01 3.09 15.19
CA ASP A 230 7.10 4.21 16.14
C ASP A 230 6.26 4.00 17.41
N GLY A 231 5.30 3.05 17.36
CA GLY A 231 4.41 2.76 18.46
C GLY A 231 3.59 3.99 18.89
N LEU A 232 3.44 4.20 20.19
CA LEU A 232 2.69 5.33 20.75
C LEU A 232 3.27 6.70 20.34
N ALA A 233 4.56 6.78 19.99
CA ALA A 233 5.15 8.04 19.49
C ALA A 233 4.57 8.46 18.12
N SER A 234 3.90 7.56 17.40
CA SER A 234 3.25 7.89 16.14
C SER A 234 2.17 8.97 16.28
N PHE A 235 1.56 9.13 17.45
CA PHE A 235 0.57 10.18 17.70
C PHE A 235 1.13 11.60 17.54
N ASP A 236 2.45 11.78 17.65
CA ASP A 236 3.09 13.09 17.44
C ASP A 236 2.98 13.58 15.99
N TRP A 237 2.79 12.67 15.02
CA TRP A 237 2.71 13.02 13.61
C TRP A 237 1.40 12.60 12.92
N ILE A 238 0.62 11.65 13.46
CA ILE A 238 -0.65 11.21 12.88
C ILE A 238 -1.59 12.40 12.66
N ASP A 239 -1.74 13.30 13.62
CA ASP A 239 -2.58 14.50 13.51
C ASP A 239 -2.19 15.39 12.32
N SER A 240 -0.93 15.33 11.88
CA SER A 240 -0.43 16.09 10.74
C SER A 240 -0.82 15.50 9.40
N LEU A 241 -1.34 14.27 9.32
CA LEU A 241 -1.74 13.62 8.06
C LEU A 241 -2.89 14.36 7.36
N GLY A 242 -3.77 15.01 8.15
CA GLY A 242 -4.94 15.72 7.65
C GLY A 242 -6.21 14.87 7.65
N ASN A 243 -7.34 15.50 7.28
CA ASN A 243 -8.66 14.88 7.46
C ASN A 243 -8.98 13.76 6.44
N ASP A 244 -8.20 13.65 5.38
CA ASP A 244 -8.39 12.61 4.35
C ASP A 244 -7.78 11.25 4.76
N TRP A 245 -7.12 11.21 5.93
CA TRP A 245 -6.48 10.02 6.46
C TRP A 245 -7.17 9.53 7.71
N GLY A 246 -7.51 8.24 7.75
CA GLY A 246 -8.03 7.53 8.92
C GLY A 246 -7.02 6.50 9.41
N VAL A 247 -6.94 6.31 10.73
CA VAL A 247 -6.04 5.34 11.37
C VAL A 247 -6.78 4.51 12.38
N ILE A 248 -6.54 3.20 12.39
CA ILE A 248 -6.84 2.28 13.50
C ILE A 248 -5.54 1.59 13.89
N ALA A 249 -5.21 1.56 15.18
CA ALA A 249 -4.11 0.76 15.71
C ALA A 249 -4.62 -0.09 16.89
N VAL A 250 -4.22 -1.37 16.90
CA VAL A 250 -4.57 -2.33 17.97
C VAL A 250 -3.35 -2.54 18.84
N SER A 251 -3.51 -2.45 20.17
CA SER A 251 -2.40 -2.67 21.11
C SER A 251 -1.85 -4.09 21.00
N GLU A 252 -0.58 -4.29 21.38
CA GLU A 252 0.10 -5.59 21.31
C GLU A 252 -0.60 -6.69 22.11
N ASP A 253 -1.27 -6.31 23.20
CA ASP A 253 -2.07 -7.22 24.04
C ASP A 253 -3.53 -7.35 23.61
N ASP A 254 -3.90 -6.77 22.45
CA ASP A 254 -5.25 -6.72 21.88
C ASP A 254 -6.32 -6.10 22.82
N SER A 255 -5.87 -5.44 23.89
CA SER A 255 -6.78 -4.88 24.91
C SER A 255 -7.36 -3.52 24.56
N SER A 256 -6.74 -2.79 23.62
CA SER A 256 -7.08 -1.41 23.27
C SER A 256 -7.03 -1.18 21.77
N ILE A 257 -7.99 -0.38 21.27
CA ILE A 257 -8.03 0.09 19.89
C ILE A 257 -7.93 1.61 19.91
N TYR A 258 -6.97 2.13 19.17
CA TYR A 258 -6.74 3.57 18.98
C TYR A 258 -7.22 3.98 17.59
N THR A 259 -7.93 5.10 17.50
CA THR A 259 -8.46 5.60 16.23
C THR A 259 -8.18 7.08 16.05
N HIS A 260 -7.93 7.48 14.80
CA HIS A 260 -7.82 8.88 14.40
C HIS A 260 -8.61 9.07 13.09
N ASN A 261 -9.48 10.09 13.05
CA ASN A 261 -10.35 10.43 11.90
C ASN A 261 -11.15 9.25 11.32
N TRP A 262 -11.45 8.26 12.15
CA TRP A 262 -12.14 7.06 11.71
C TRP A 262 -13.58 7.08 12.21
N ASN A 263 -14.56 7.13 11.32
CA ASN A 263 -15.97 6.95 11.64
C ASN A 263 -16.26 5.45 11.78
N PHE A 264 -15.95 4.92 12.94
CA PHE A 264 -16.05 3.51 13.25
C PHE A 264 -17.41 3.18 13.86
N ASP A 265 -18.17 2.28 13.25
CA ASP A 265 -19.38 1.75 13.84
C ASP A 265 -19.02 0.62 14.84
N GLN A 266 -18.75 1.02 16.10
CA GLN A 266 -18.42 0.08 17.19
C GLN A 266 -19.60 -0.85 17.57
N ASN A 267 -20.81 -0.63 17.05
CA ASN A 267 -21.99 -1.40 17.45
C ASN A 267 -22.14 -2.76 16.73
N GLN A 268 -21.16 -3.18 15.90
CA GLN A 268 -21.19 -4.46 15.19
C GLN A 268 -20.28 -5.55 15.78
N PHE A 269 -19.73 -5.34 16.98
CA PHE A 269 -18.84 -6.32 17.64
C PHE A 269 -19.57 -7.47 18.37
N THR A 270 -20.87 -7.59 18.24
CA THR A 270 -21.63 -8.67 18.86
C THR A 270 -22.39 -9.46 17.80
N GLN A 271 -21.74 -10.47 17.22
CA GLN A 271 -22.35 -11.81 17.02
C GLN A 271 -21.27 -12.79 16.51
#